data_ed14dd722732eaedcad9a0b7925eecd0
#
_entry.id   ed14dd722732eaedcad9a0b7925eecd0
#
_cell.length_a   1.000
_cell.length_b   1.000
_cell.length_c   1.000
_cell.angle_alpha   90.00
_cell.angle_beta   90.00
_cell.angle_gamma   90.00
#
_symmetry.space_group_name_H-M   'P 1'
#
loop_
_entity.id
_entity.type
_entity.pdbx_description
1 polymer ?
#
loop_
_entity_poly.entity_id
_entity_poly.type
_entity_poly.pdbx_seq_one_letter_code
_entity_poly.pdbx_strand_id
1 'polypeptide(L)'
;MILCGLSTSLSWTQRESQSKNSSAIPRRAEQNADPPKASVASQMVSPDDGLAVIAAALDSRVRIRAKRDCSHLVHAIYDRAGFPYSYASSSDLYAGTSEFERVVHPQPGDLVVWRGHVGIVVNPAQHVFFSAMRSGMGIDAYDAPYWKRLGKVRFYRYIKDSIAQNASDARDRGRVLQTHRAK
;
A
#
# COMPACT_ATOMS: atom_id res chain seq x y z
N MET A 1 -58.17 15.08 -17.52
CA MET A 1 -58.34 16.15 -16.53
C MET A 1 -57.00 16.41 -15.91
N ILE A 2 -56.31 17.43 -16.42
CA ILE A 2 -56.26 18.82 -15.91
C ILE A 2 -55.30 18.88 -14.70
N LEU A 3 -54.04 19.35 -14.98
CA LEU A 3 -53.39 20.61 -14.59
C LEU A 3 -53.01 20.72 -13.07
N CYS A 4 -51.86 21.09 -12.69
CA CYS A 4 -51.01 22.30 -12.64
C CYS A 4 -49.76 21.93 -11.83
N GLY A 5 -48.56 22.20 -12.10
CA GLY A 5 -47.93 23.45 -12.50
C GLY A 5 -47.60 24.35 -11.29
N LEU A 6 -46.34 24.36 -10.79
CA LEU A 6 -45.79 25.54 -10.10
C LEU A 6 -44.22 25.48 -10.15
N SER A 7 -43.66 26.30 -11.03
CA SER A 7 -42.29 26.71 -11.01
C SER A 7 -42.07 27.76 -9.94
N THR A 8 -41.06 27.63 -9.11
CA THR A 8 -40.52 28.71 -8.29
C THR A 8 -39.05 28.95 -8.62
N SER A 9 -38.82 29.98 -9.44
CA SER A 9 -37.54 30.60 -9.66
C SER A 9 -37.14 31.46 -8.45
N LEU A 10 -36.02 31.18 -7.83
CA LEU A 10 -35.37 32.05 -6.85
C LEU A 10 -34.23 32.82 -7.51
N SER A 11 -34.47 34.11 -7.69
CA SER A 11 -33.50 35.11 -8.12
C SER A 11 -32.47 35.37 -7.03
N TRP A 12 -31.18 35.26 -7.37
CA TRP A 12 -30.09 35.73 -6.51
C TRP A 12 -29.71 37.14 -6.88
N THR A 13 -29.93 38.05 -5.95
CA THR A 13 -29.55 39.49 -6.06
C THR A 13 -28.08 39.63 -5.70
N GLN A 14 -27.28 40.08 -6.65
CA GLN A 14 -25.92 40.55 -6.41
C GLN A 14 -25.97 41.82 -5.56
N ARG A 15 -25.16 41.87 -4.52
CA ARG A 15 -24.87 43.08 -3.78
C ARG A 15 -23.37 43.40 -3.96
N GLU A 16 -23.08 44.28 -4.89
CA GLU A 16 -21.81 44.97 -4.94
C GLU A 16 -21.70 45.92 -3.73
N SER A 17 -20.57 45.86 -3.06
CA SER A 17 -20.11 46.92 -2.18
C SER A 17 -18.65 47.17 -2.46
N GLN A 18 -18.43 48.22 -3.24
CA GLN A 18 -17.13 48.87 -3.39
C GLN A 18 -16.77 49.55 -2.06
N SER A 19 -15.57 49.32 -1.57
CA SER A 19 -14.90 50.27 -0.68
C SER A 19 -13.44 50.42 -1.11
N LYS A 20 -13.15 51.64 -1.51
CA LYS A 20 -11.80 52.16 -1.77
C LYS A 20 -11.09 52.43 -0.44
N ASN A 21 -9.82 52.13 -0.35
CA ASN A 21 -8.70 53.03 0.02
C ASN A 21 -7.57 52.16 0.63
N SER A 22 -6.45 52.36 0.14
CA SER A 22 -5.38 53.28 0.47
C SER A 22 -4.04 52.54 0.56
N SER A 23 -3.12 53.04 -0.18
CA SER A 23 -1.70 52.70 -0.25
C SER A 23 -1.02 52.67 1.10
N ALA A 24 -0.36 51.55 1.41
CA ALA A 24 0.84 51.53 2.24
C ALA A 24 1.69 50.32 1.85
N ILE A 25 2.84 50.55 1.27
CA ILE A 25 3.89 49.60 1.03
C ILE A 25 4.63 49.39 2.35
N PRO A 26 4.65 48.21 2.94
CA PRO A 26 5.65 47.85 3.93
C PRO A 26 6.78 47.03 3.27
N ARG A 27 7.97 47.43 3.60
CA ARG A 27 9.27 46.91 3.24
C ARG A 27 9.32 45.40 3.27
N ARG A 28 9.85 44.85 2.18
CA ARG A 28 10.33 43.48 2.01
C ARG A 28 11.32 43.14 3.13
N ALA A 29 10.84 42.37 4.11
CA ALA A 29 11.71 41.59 4.96
C ALA A 29 12.02 40.30 4.17
N GLU A 30 13.27 40.16 3.76
CA GLU A 30 13.80 38.87 3.25
C GLU A 30 13.76 37.90 4.38
N GLN A 31 12.71 37.11 4.45
CA GLN A 31 12.70 35.88 5.22
C GLN A 31 13.32 34.80 4.34
N ASN A 32 14.59 34.49 4.64
CA ASN A 32 15.19 33.22 4.30
C ASN A 32 14.36 32.12 5.00
N ALA A 33 13.25 31.75 4.36
CA ALA A 33 12.57 30.52 4.72
C ALA A 33 13.33 29.41 4.00
N ASP A 34 14.05 28.59 4.76
CA ASP A 34 14.48 27.28 4.30
C ASP A 34 13.30 26.60 3.62
N PRO A 35 13.49 25.97 2.43
CA PRO A 35 12.42 25.21 1.81
C PRO A 35 11.94 24.17 2.80
N PRO A 36 10.60 24.01 2.97
CA PRO A 36 10.10 23.00 3.88
C PRO A 36 10.65 21.66 3.42
N LYS A 37 11.41 21.01 4.31
CA LYS A 37 11.88 19.63 4.15
C LYS A 37 10.62 18.82 3.85
N ALA A 38 10.42 18.47 2.58
CA ALA A 38 9.27 17.67 2.17
C ALA A 38 9.28 16.41 3.01
N SER A 39 8.38 16.34 3.97
CA SER A 39 8.07 15.12 4.69
C SER A 39 7.58 14.14 3.63
N VAL A 40 8.42 13.19 3.24
CA VAL A 40 8.01 12.08 2.37
C VAL A 40 6.99 11.30 3.18
N ALA A 41 5.72 11.58 2.94
CA ALA A 41 4.64 10.84 3.57
C ALA A 41 4.68 9.41 3.04
N SER A 42 4.86 8.45 3.93
CA SER A 42 4.81 7.02 3.62
C SER A 42 3.51 6.69 2.89
N GLN A 43 3.62 6.30 1.63
CA GLN A 43 2.47 6.01 0.79
C GLN A 43 2.23 4.50 0.70
N MET A 44 1.14 4.03 1.30
CA MET A 44 0.72 2.64 1.12
C MET A 44 0.35 2.34 -0.35
N VAL A 45 0.48 1.09 -0.75
CA VAL A 45 0.01 0.61 -2.06
C VAL A 45 -1.47 0.95 -2.27
N SER A 46 -1.78 1.45 -3.45
CA SER A 46 -3.15 1.75 -3.89
C SER A 46 -3.92 0.46 -4.26
N PRO A 47 -5.23 0.53 -4.46
CA PRO A 47 -5.99 -0.61 -5.00
C PRO A 47 -5.46 -1.12 -6.36
N ASP A 48 -4.99 -0.23 -7.24
CA ASP A 48 -4.41 -0.62 -8.54
C ASP A 48 -3.08 -1.37 -8.37
N ASP A 49 -2.24 -0.96 -7.42
CA ASP A 49 -1.04 -1.71 -7.05
C ASP A 49 -1.41 -3.10 -6.51
N GLY A 50 -2.49 -3.18 -5.74
CA GLY A 50 -3.01 -4.45 -5.24
C GLY A 50 -3.41 -5.40 -6.37
N LEU A 51 -3.97 -4.89 -7.46
CA LEU A 51 -4.26 -5.69 -8.67
C LEU A 51 -2.98 -6.17 -9.34
N ALA A 52 -1.90 -5.38 -9.34
CA ALA A 52 -0.59 -5.82 -9.83
C ALA A 52 -0.03 -6.99 -9.00
N VAL A 53 -0.21 -6.98 -7.66
CA VAL A 53 0.14 -8.10 -6.78
C VAL A 53 -0.66 -9.35 -7.15
N ILE A 54 -1.96 -9.24 -7.38
CA ILE A 54 -2.81 -10.36 -7.80
C ILE A 54 -2.39 -10.90 -9.18
N ALA A 55 -2.11 -10.02 -10.14
CA ALA A 55 -1.61 -10.41 -11.45
C ALA A 55 -0.30 -11.20 -11.35
N ALA A 56 0.62 -10.75 -10.47
CA ALA A 56 1.86 -11.47 -10.19
C ALA A 56 1.60 -12.85 -9.56
N ALA A 57 0.60 -12.99 -8.70
CA ALA A 57 0.19 -14.27 -8.10
C ALA A 57 -0.32 -15.29 -9.15
N LEU A 58 -0.89 -14.80 -10.24
CA LEU A 58 -1.36 -15.63 -11.36
C LEU A 58 -0.22 -16.02 -12.32
N ASP A 59 0.94 -15.35 -12.26
CA ASP A 59 2.09 -15.68 -13.12
C ASP A 59 2.65 -17.08 -12.76
N SER A 60 2.61 -17.99 -13.73
CA SER A 60 3.11 -19.36 -13.57
C SER A 60 4.58 -19.42 -13.16
N ARG A 61 5.41 -18.43 -13.56
CA ARG A 61 6.84 -18.37 -13.24
C ARG A 61 7.08 -18.19 -11.75
N VAL A 62 6.24 -17.41 -11.07
CA VAL A 62 6.31 -17.25 -9.61
C VAL A 62 5.98 -18.57 -8.93
N ARG A 63 4.92 -19.23 -9.38
CA ARG A 63 4.47 -20.51 -8.81
C ARG A 63 5.49 -21.65 -8.96
N ILE A 64 6.23 -21.67 -10.05
CA ILE A 64 7.29 -22.68 -10.31
C ILE A 64 8.51 -22.43 -9.40
N ARG A 65 8.91 -21.19 -9.20
CA ARG A 65 10.09 -20.79 -8.43
C ARG A 65 9.88 -20.79 -6.92
N ALA A 66 8.69 -20.48 -6.46
CA ALA A 66 8.39 -20.48 -5.04
C ALA A 66 8.48 -21.91 -4.50
N LYS A 67 9.31 -22.11 -3.46
CA LYS A 67 9.21 -23.32 -2.64
C LYS A 67 7.77 -23.45 -2.17
N ARG A 68 7.30 -24.65 -1.90
CA ARG A 68 5.91 -24.94 -1.42
C ARG A 68 5.63 -24.37 0.00
N ASP A 69 6.16 -23.21 0.29
CA ASP A 69 6.07 -22.48 1.55
C ASP A 69 5.32 -21.17 1.30
N CYS A 70 4.36 -20.86 2.17
CA CYS A 70 3.50 -19.71 2.03
C CYS A 70 4.27 -18.37 2.05
N SER A 71 5.27 -18.22 2.91
CA SER A 71 6.06 -16.99 3.02
C SER A 71 6.99 -16.77 1.81
N HIS A 72 7.62 -17.82 1.30
CA HIS A 72 8.41 -17.72 0.07
C HIS A 72 7.55 -17.41 -1.15
N LEU A 73 6.34 -17.99 -1.22
CA LEU A 73 5.40 -17.69 -2.30
C LEU A 73 4.99 -16.22 -2.28
N VAL A 74 4.58 -15.71 -1.13
CA VAL A 74 4.16 -14.31 -0.98
C VAL A 74 5.32 -13.36 -1.29
N HIS A 75 6.53 -13.64 -0.79
CA HIS A 75 7.72 -12.85 -1.09
C HIS A 75 8.00 -12.78 -2.60
N ALA A 76 7.97 -13.93 -3.29
CA ALA A 76 8.20 -13.98 -4.74
C ALA A 76 7.11 -13.24 -5.54
N ILE A 77 5.85 -13.23 -5.05
CA ILE A 77 4.75 -12.49 -5.68
C ILE A 77 4.97 -10.98 -5.56
N TYR A 78 5.29 -10.49 -4.36
CA TYR A 78 5.53 -9.07 -4.14
C TYR A 78 6.77 -8.57 -4.91
N ASP A 79 7.86 -9.34 -4.93
CA ASP A 79 9.05 -9.05 -5.75
C ASP A 79 8.68 -8.94 -7.23
N ARG A 80 7.89 -9.89 -7.74
CA ARG A 80 7.42 -9.92 -9.13
C ARG A 80 6.48 -8.76 -9.46
N ALA A 81 5.69 -8.30 -8.49
CA ALA A 81 4.79 -7.15 -8.64
C ALA A 81 5.54 -5.79 -8.60
N GLY A 82 6.83 -5.78 -8.27
CA GLY A 82 7.63 -4.56 -8.15
C GLY A 82 7.58 -3.93 -6.75
N PHE A 83 7.19 -4.69 -5.73
CA PHE A 83 7.13 -4.31 -4.33
C PHE A 83 8.06 -5.17 -3.48
N PRO A 84 9.39 -5.14 -3.72
CA PRO A 84 10.33 -5.98 -2.99
C PRO A 84 10.40 -5.59 -1.50
N TYR A 85 10.56 -6.59 -0.63
CA TYR A 85 10.81 -6.42 0.79
C TYR A 85 11.84 -7.45 1.28
N SER A 86 12.43 -7.21 2.43
CA SER A 86 13.32 -8.19 3.06
C SER A 86 12.53 -9.44 3.42
N TYR A 87 13.05 -10.63 3.04
CA TYR A 87 12.33 -11.87 3.36
C TYR A 87 11.99 -11.97 4.85
N ALA A 88 10.73 -12.26 5.13
CA ALA A 88 10.20 -12.45 6.46
C ALA A 88 9.34 -13.71 6.52
N SER A 89 9.48 -14.49 7.59
CA SER A 89 8.60 -15.64 7.84
C SER A 89 7.16 -15.19 8.14
N SER A 90 6.21 -16.11 8.07
CA SER A 90 4.83 -15.82 8.46
C SER A 90 4.70 -15.36 9.93
N SER A 91 5.61 -15.79 10.81
CA SER A 91 5.65 -15.36 12.20
C SER A 91 6.15 -13.91 12.33
N ASP A 92 7.19 -13.53 11.55
CA ASP A 92 7.71 -12.17 11.52
C ASP A 92 6.67 -11.20 10.93
N LEU A 93 6.05 -11.57 9.80
CA LEU A 93 4.94 -10.82 9.21
C LEU A 93 3.77 -10.66 10.19
N TYR A 94 3.47 -11.71 10.98
CA TYR A 94 2.42 -11.61 12.00
C TYR A 94 2.81 -10.65 13.14
N ALA A 95 4.08 -10.59 13.52
CA ALA A 95 4.58 -9.62 14.50
C ALA A 95 4.54 -8.20 13.96
N GLY A 96 4.76 -8.02 12.66
CA GLY A 96 4.87 -6.77 11.95
C GLY A 96 6.30 -6.50 11.50
N THR A 97 6.47 -5.97 10.30
CA THR A 97 7.75 -5.53 9.72
C THR A 97 7.63 -4.08 9.26
N SER A 98 8.75 -3.41 9.03
CA SER A 98 8.79 -1.99 8.64
C SER A 98 8.17 -1.72 7.27
N GLU A 99 8.16 -2.74 6.40
CA GLU A 99 7.66 -2.61 5.03
C GLU A 99 6.14 -2.76 4.92
N PHE A 100 5.48 -3.12 6.04
CA PHE A 100 4.04 -3.39 6.04
C PHE A 100 3.33 -2.71 7.21
N GLU A 101 2.29 -1.96 6.90
CA GLU A 101 1.40 -1.38 7.89
C GLU A 101 0.19 -2.25 8.15
N ARG A 102 -0.17 -2.41 9.43
CA ARG A 102 -1.33 -3.18 9.82
C ARG A 102 -2.62 -2.41 9.50
N VAL A 103 -3.54 -3.07 8.77
CA VAL A 103 -4.83 -2.50 8.38
C VAL A 103 -5.99 -3.29 8.97
N VAL A 104 -7.14 -2.63 9.16
CA VAL A 104 -8.39 -3.26 9.61
C VAL A 104 -9.35 -3.54 8.44
N HIS A 105 -9.22 -2.77 7.37
CA HIS A 105 -10.01 -2.93 6.14
C HIS A 105 -9.08 -3.36 5.02
N PRO A 106 -8.97 -4.67 4.76
CA PRO A 106 -8.11 -5.17 3.71
C PRO A 106 -8.65 -4.80 2.32
N GLN A 107 -7.73 -4.65 1.37
CA GLN A 107 -8.01 -4.52 -0.06
C GLN A 107 -7.36 -5.67 -0.84
N PRO A 108 -7.72 -5.87 -2.13
CA PRO A 108 -7.01 -6.80 -2.99
C PRO A 108 -5.51 -6.51 -2.98
N GLY A 109 -4.69 -7.57 -2.88
CA GLY A 109 -3.23 -7.46 -2.82
C GLY A 109 -2.65 -7.32 -1.41
N ASP A 110 -3.42 -7.02 -0.36
CA ASP A 110 -2.93 -7.00 1.02
C ASP A 110 -2.53 -8.41 1.50
N LEU A 111 -1.65 -8.47 2.49
CA LEU A 111 -1.37 -9.71 3.20
C LEU A 111 -2.50 -10.08 4.15
N VAL A 112 -2.84 -11.37 4.19
CA VAL A 112 -3.61 -11.99 5.25
C VAL A 112 -2.70 -12.95 6.01
N VAL A 113 -2.57 -12.75 7.33
CA VAL A 113 -1.51 -13.40 8.12
C VAL A 113 -2.08 -14.01 9.39
N TRP A 114 -1.68 -15.27 9.65
CA TRP A 114 -1.84 -15.98 10.92
C TRP A 114 -0.45 -16.34 11.46
N ARG A 115 -0.38 -16.75 12.71
CA ARG A 115 0.85 -17.36 13.22
C ARG A 115 1.12 -18.67 12.46
N GLY A 116 2.19 -18.71 11.68
CA GLY A 116 2.57 -19.89 10.91
C GLY A 116 1.94 -19.98 9.51
N HIS A 117 1.16 -18.99 9.06
CA HIS A 117 0.65 -18.97 7.70
C HIS A 117 0.45 -17.55 7.17
N VAL A 118 0.64 -17.36 5.85
CA VAL A 118 0.42 -16.09 5.17
C VAL A 118 -0.15 -16.32 3.76
N GLY A 119 -0.97 -15.40 3.30
CA GLY A 119 -1.52 -15.37 1.96
C GLY A 119 -1.75 -13.94 1.47
N ILE A 120 -2.30 -13.82 0.27
CA ILE A 120 -2.64 -12.56 -0.37
C ILE A 120 -4.15 -12.46 -0.49
N VAL A 121 -4.74 -11.37 0.00
CA VAL A 121 -6.17 -11.08 -0.14
C VAL A 121 -6.49 -10.89 -1.62
N VAL A 122 -7.43 -11.69 -2.14
CA VAL A 122 -7.90 -11.60 -3.52
C VAL A 122 -9.20 -10.80 -3.59
N ASN A 123 -10.15 -11.15 -2.73
CA ASN A 123 -11.43 -10.47 -2.66
C ASN A 123 -11.85 -10.31 -1.20
N PRO A 124 -11.71 -9.11 -0.62
CA PRO A 124 -12.05 -8.88 0.78
C PRO A 124 -13.56 -8.97 1.06
N ALA A 125 -14.42 -8.64 0.09
CA ALA A 125 -15.86 -8.72 0.26
C ALA A 125 -16.38 -10.17 0.35
N GLN A 126 -15.66 -11.10 -0.29
CA GLN A 126 -15.94 -12.54 -0.22
C GLN A 126 -15.01 -13.28 0.75
N HIS A 127 -14.17 -12.56 1.49
CA HIS A 127 -13.19 -13.12 2.42
C HIS A 127 -12.16 -14.08 1.78
N VAL A 128 -11.85 -13.89 0.50
CA VAL A 128 -11.04 -14.81 -0.30
C VAL A 128 -9.58 -14.39 -0.36
N PHE A 129 -8.69 -15.36 -0.21
CA PHE A 129 -7.24 -15.18 -0.30
C PHE A 129 -6.57 -16.29 -1.11
N PHE A 130 -5.37 -16.01 -1.62
CA PHE A 130 -4.50 -16.95 -2.33
C PHE A 130 -3.28 -17.29 -1.47
N SER A 131 -2.89 -18.57 -1.41
CA SER A 131 -1.69 -19.01 -0.71
C SER A 131 -1.20 -20.39 -1.15
N ALA A 132 -0.01 -20.78 -0.66
CA ALA A 132 0.49 -22.16 -0.68
C ALA A 132 -0.07 -22.93 0.51
N MET A 133 -0.99 -23.84 0.26
CA MET A 133 -1.63 -24.70 1.23
C MET A 133 -1.07 -26.12 1.14
N ARG A 134 -1.45 -27.02 2.07
CA ARG A 134 -1.06 -28.43 2.03
C ARG A 134 -1.50 -29.14 0.75
N SER A 135 -2.64 -28.77 0.21
CA SER A 135 -3.19 -29.28 -1.07
C SER A 135 -2.50 -28.70 -2.31
N GLY A 136 -1.61 -27.74 -2.15
CA GLY A 136 -0.97 -26.98 -3.23
C GLY A 136 -1.33 -25.50 -3.16
N MET A 137 -0.93 -24.76 -4.21
CA MET A 137 -1.31 -23.35 -4.33
C MET A 137 -2.77 -23.21 -4.74
N GLY A 138 -3.50 -22.36 -4.05
CA GLY A 138 -4.92 -22.20 -4.32
C GLY A 138 -5.56 -21.06 -3.56
N ILE A 139 -6.86 -20.98 -3.70
CA ILE A 139 -7.73 -19.96 -3.11
C ILE A 139 -8.59 -20.61 -2.02
N ASP A 140 -8.77 -19.91 -0.89
CA ASP A 140 -9.65 -20.33 0.20
C ASP A 140 -10.26 -19.08 0.88
N ALA A 141 -11.27 -19.28 1.71
CA ALA A 141 -11.90 -18.21 2.48
C ALA A 141 -11.24 -18.08 3.86
N TYR A 142 -10.69 -16.89 4.19
CA TYR A 142 -9.97 -16.67 5.45
C TYR A 142 -10.86 -16.70 6.69
N ASP A 143 -12.18 -16.69 6.52
CA ASP A 143 -13.17 -16.89 7.58
C ASP A 143 -13.70 -18.32 7.69
N ALA A 144 -13.18 -19.26 6.87
CA ALA A 144 -13.54 -20.66 6.95
C ALA A 144 -13.13 -21.27 8.32
N PRO A 145 -13.83 -22.31 8.79
CA PRO A 145 -13.61 -22.91 10.13
C PRO A 145 -12.16 -23.34 10.37
N TYR A 146 -11.46 -23.82 9.35
CA TYR A 146 -10.05 -24.20 9.46
C TYR A 146 -9.18 -22.99 9.84
N TRP A 147 -9.32 -21.87 9.12
CA TRP A 147 -8.50 -20.67 9.33
C TRP A 147 -8.84 -19.96 10.64
N LYS A 148 -10.11 -19.97 11.05
CA LYS A 148 -10.52 -19.44 12.37
C LYS A 148 -9.86 -20.18 13.54
N ARG A 149 -9.59 -21.49 13.39
CA ARG A 149 -8.88 -22.28 14.41
C ARG A 149 -7.40 -21.95 14.53
N LEU A 150 -6.77 -21.35 13.50
CA LEU A 150 -5.37 -20.88 13.58
C LEU A 150 -5.20 -19.64 14.45
N GLY A 151 -6.30 -19.04 14.92
CA GLY A 151 -6.31 -17.88 15.79
C GLY A 151 -6.65 -16.58 15.04
N LYS A 152 -6.29 -15.47 15.68
CA LYS A 152 -6.65 -14.14 15.17
C LYS A 152 -5.92 -13.83 13.87
N VAL A 153 -6.65 -13.56 12.81
CA VAL A 153 -6.13 -13.06 11.54
C VAL A 153 -5.70 -11.60 11.66
N ARG A 154 -4.64 -11.24 10.94
CA ARG A 154 -4.17 -9.86 10.77
C ARG A 154 -4.02 -9.56 9.30
N PHE A 155 -4.26 -8.30 8.92
CA PHE A 155 -4.06 -7.81 7.56
C PHE A 155 -2.98 -6.74 7.55
N TYR A 156 -2.16 -6.75 6.49
CA TYR A 156 -1.05 -5.82 6.35
C TYR A 156 -0.97 -5.30 4.92
N ARG A 157 -0.70 -4.02 4.77
CA ARG A 157 -0.55 -3.32 3.50
C ARG A 157 0.88 -2.86 3.32
N TYR A 158 1.41 -3.06 2.14
CA TYR A 158 2.77 -2.67 1.80
C TYR A 158 2.93 -1.14 1.77
N ILE A 159 4.09 -0.66 2.25
CA ILE A 159 4.49 0.75 2.30
C ILE A 159 5.50 1.02 1.19
N LYS A 160 5.15 1.87 0.22
CA LYS A 160 5.99 2.14 -0.96
C LYS A 160 7.32 2.83 -0.66
N ASP A 161 7.41 3.60 0.41
CA ASP A 161 8.61 4.40 0.73
C ASP A 161 9.81 3.54 1.15
N SER A 162 9.58 2.29 1.58
CA SER A 162 10.65 1.32 1.82
C SER A 162 11.48 1.03 0.57
N ILE A 163 10.92 1.21 -0.63
CA ILE A 163 11.65 1.03 -1.91
C ILE A 163 12.71 2.12 -2.11
N ALA A 164 12.37 3.37 -1.83
CA ALA A 164 13.28 4.50 -2.02
C ALA A 164 14.50 4.41 -1.08
N GLN A 165 14.26 4.03 0.17
CA GLN A 165 15.32 3.84 1.17
C GLN A 165 16.23 2.65 0.83
N ASN A 166 15.67 1.51 0.48
CA ASN A 166 16.44 0.33 0.08
C ASN A 166 17.26 0.56 -1.18
N ALA A 167 16.75 1.34 -2.14
CA ALA A 167 17.48 1.71 -3.36
C ALA A 167 18.60 2.71 -3.07
N SER A 168 18.44 3.64 -2.13
CA SER A 168 19.49 4.56 -1.70
C SER A 168 20.59 3.84 -0.93
N ASP A 169 20.24 2.95 0.00
CA ASP A 169 21.18 2.14 0.78
C ASP A 169 21.96 1.15 -0.10
N ALA A 170 21.35 0.61 -1.14
CA ALA A 170 22.02 -0.26 -2.11
C ALA A 170 23.04 0.52 -2.96
N ARG A 171 22.72 1.75 -3.37
CA ARG A 171 23.63 2.63 -4.11
C ARG A 171 24.80 3.09 -3.26
N ASP A 172 24.55 3.39 -2.00
CA ASP A 172 25.60 3.86 -1.07
C ASP A 172 26.55 2.72 -0.70
N ARG A 173 26.04 1.51 -0.45
CA ARG A 173 26.85 0.29 -0.28
C ARG A 173 27.71 -0.02 -1.53
N GLY A 174 27.17 0.16 -2.72
CA GLY A 174 27.91 0.00 -3.98
C GLY A 174 29.04 1.02 -4.14
N ARG A 175 28.82 2.26 -3.70
CA ARG A 175 29.83 3.32 -3.75
C ARG A 175 30.98 3.08 -2.75
N VAL A 176 30.69 2.62 -1.55
CA VAL A 176 31.70 2.30 -0.52
C VAL A 176 32.60 1.15 -0.96
N LEU A 177 32.06 0.12 -1.62
CA LEU A 177 32.85 -1.01 -2.14
C LEU A 177 33.80 -0.61 -3.28
N GLN A 178 33.42 0.37 -4.11
CA GLN A 178 34.29 0.84 -5.20
C GLN A 178 35.45 1.69 -4.69
N THR A 179 35.30 2.45 -3.62
CA THR A 179 36.39 3.27 -3.04
C THR A 179 37.46 2.43 -2.34
N HIS A 180 37.14 1.24 -1.84
CA HIS A 180 38.10 0.31 -1.24
C HIS A 180 38.89 -0.54 -2.26
N ARG A 181 38.43 -0.58 -3.51
CA ARG A 181 39.13 -1.35 -4.59
C ARG A 181 40.15 -0.52 -5.38
N ALA A 182 40.19 0.80 -5.14
CA ALA A 182 41.07 1.75 -5.84
C ALA A 182 42.31 2.17 -5.00
N LYS A 183 42.61 1.48 -3.91
CA LYS A 183 43.84 1.54 -3.14
C LYS A 183 44.53 0.17 -3.17
#